data_b6fbaa8ca7e21a83d0c0cfb4e71d45fa
#
_entry.id   b6fbaa8ca7e21a83d0c0cfb4e71d45fa
#
_cell.length_a   1.000
_cell.length_b   1.000
_cell.length_c   1.000
_cell.angle_alpha   90.00
_cell.angle_beta   90.00
_cell.angle_gamma   90.00
#
_symmetry.space_group_name_H-M   'P 1'
#
loop_
_entity.id
_entity.type
_entity.pdbx_description
1 polymer ?
#
loop_
_entity_poly.entity_id
_entity_poly.type
_entity_poly.pdbx_seq_one_letter_code
_entity_poly.pdbx_strand_id
1 'polypeptide(L)'
;QFLIMPSVAVLLVYSFGFEPEIAAGVILIGSCPGGVASNLMAYLARGNVALSVTMTSCSTLLSPLMTPLLMKTLAGRFVPIHFLEMMFSILNMIIVPILAGLVANTILYGSKKWVSNKIMLIGIAAISFMLTMLSMNLDAALLGQFAAVKGGLIIGFILIGVVSLSKLIISILLNGPVNWMDKVLPVISMAAICYIIAIITARSSDKLLTMGVLLLLASLIHNFAGYTLGYFGSKLIRLKEKDCRTVAFEVGMQNGGMASGLAMTVLKSPLAALPPAIFGPLMNVTGSMLATWWKGKTDWRRKVN
;
A
#
# COMPACT_ATOMS: atom_id res chain seq x y z
N GLN A 1 10.75 5.37 10.05
CA GLN A 1 9.61 5.55 9.12
C GLN A 1 8.76 6.74 9.54
N PHE A 2 7.94 6.62 10.57
CA PHE A 2 6.97 7.63 11.03
C PHE A 2 7.58 8.90 11.68
N LEU A 3 8.88 9.03 11.76
CA LEU A 3 9.58 10.24 12.17
C LEU A 3 10.28 10.90 10.98
N ILE A 4 11.12 10.15 10.28
CA ILE A 4 11.99 10.69 9.22
C ILE A 4 11.14 11.18 8.03
N MET A 5 10.28 10.32 7.50
CA MET A 5 9.58 10.61 6.25
C MET A 5 8.54 11.73 6.36
N PRO A 6 7.71 11.80 7.45
CA PRO A 6 6.85 12.96 7.65
C PRO A 6 7.62 14.26 7.83
N SER A 7 8.77 14.23 8.54
CA SER A 7 9.60 15.42 8.73
C SER A 7 10.19 15.92 7.42
N VAL A 8 10.68 15.03 6.57
CA VAL A 8 11.18 15.38 5.22
C VAL A 8 10.03 15.93 4.37
N ALA A 9 8.83 15.31 4.43
CA ALA A 9 7.66 15.81 3.71
C ALA A 9 7.28 17.24 4.11
N VAL A 10 7.28 17.53 5.42
CA VAL A 10 7.03 18.90 5.94
C VAL A 10 8.07 19.89 5.44
N LEU A 11 9.36 19.54 5.51
CA LEU A 11 10.44 20.39 4.99
C LEU A 11 10.25 20.71 3.51
N LEU A 12 9.89 19.72 2.70
CA LEU A 12 9.62 19.92 1.26
C LEU A 12 8.42 20.82 1.02
N VAL A 13 7.33 20.63 1.78
CA VAL A 13 6.13 21.48 1.68
C VAL A 13 6.48 22.95 1.90
N TYR A 14 7.29 23.25 2.93
CA TYR A 14 7.70 24.63 3.19
C TYR A 14 8.71 25.17 2.19
N SER A 15 9.67 24.33 1.77
CA SER A 15 10.71 24.73 0.85
C SER A 15 10.18 25.05 -0.54
N PHE A 16 9.18 24.30 -0.99
CA PHE A 16 8.62 24.46 -2.33
C PHE A 16 7.33 25.31 -2.37
N GLY A 17 6.74 25.65 -1.22
CA GLY A 17 5.56 26.49 -1.14
C GLY A 17 4.32 25.87 -1.82
N PHE A 18 4.09 24.58 -1.64
CA PHE A 18 2.95 23.89 -2.24
C PHE A 18 1.60 24.44 -1.78
N GLU A 19 0.62 24.45 -2.68
CA GLU A 19 -0.78 24.76 -2.35
C GLU A 19 -1.31 23.79 -1.27
N PRO A 20 -2.28 24.20 -0.43
CA PRO A 20 -2.72 23.44 0.76
C PRO A 20 -3.07 21.97 0.50
N GLU A 21 -3.80 21.67 -0.57
CA GLU A 21 -4.20 20.30 -0.89
C GLU A 21 -3.01 19.45 -1.35
N ILE A 22 -2.12 20.01 -2.18
CA ILE A 22 -0.89 19.33 -2.62
C ILE A 22 0.03 19.12 -1.43
N ALA A 23 0.19 20.12 -0.55
CA ALA A 23 0.95 20.02 0.69
C ALA A 23 0.45 18.89 1.58
N ALA A 24 -0.88 18.80 1.76
CA ALA A 24 -1.49 17.69 2.49
C ALA A 24 -1.18 16.34 1.85
N GLY A 25 -1.18 16.24 0.52
CA GLY A 25 -0.82 15.02 -0.20
C GLY A 25 0.65 14.61 -0.03
N VAL A 26 1.58 15.57 -0.03
CA VAL A 26 3.02 15.33 0.23
C VAL A 26 3.23 14.87 1.68
N ILE A 27 2.56 15.48 2.65
CA ILE A 27 2.62 15.06 4.05
C ILE A 27 1.98 13.68 4.22
N LEU A 28 0.87 13.41 3.52
CA LEU A 28 0.17 12.13 3.58
C LEU A 28 1.06 10.98 3.10
N ILE A 29 1.73 11.11 1.95
CA ILE A 29 2.63 10.06 1.47
C ILE A 29 3.78 9.82 2.44
N GLY A 30 4.38 10.86 3.03
CA GLY A 30 5.40 10.75 4.07
C GLY A 30 4.90 10.12 5.37
N SER A 31 3.60 10.26 5.69
CA SER A 31 2.96 9.75 6.91
C SER A 31 2.37 8.34 6.75
N CYS A 32 2.43 7.76 5.54
CA CYS A 32 2.00 6.39 5.28
C CYS A 32 3.07 5.36 5.71
N PRO A 33 2.68 4.10 5.94
CA PRO A 33 3.63 3.02 6.23
C PRO A 33 4.49 2.68 5.03
N GLY A 34 5.49 1.81 5.23
CA GLY A 34 6.32 1.25 4.16
C GLY A 34 5.48 0.52 3.10
N GLY A 35 5.89 0.62 1.85
CA GLY A 35 5.23 -0.04 0.72
C GLY A 35 5.72 -1.47 0.54
N VAL A 36 4.85 -2.40 0.14
CA VAL A 36 5.21 -3.82 -0.09
C VAL A 36 6.35 -3.97 -1.12
N ALA A 37 6.51 -3.01 -2.03
CA ALA A 37 7.60 -3.00 -3.02
C ALA A 37 9.00 -2.97 -2.36
N SER A 38 9.15 -2.41 -1.14
CA SER A 38 10.41 -2.42 -0.39
C SER A 38 10.94 -3.83 -0.15
N ASN A 39 10.05 -4.81 0.10
CA ASN A 39 10.40 -6.21 0.29
C ASN A 39 11.07 -6.81 -0.95
N LEU A 40 10.54 -6.49 -2.14
CA LEU A 40 11.13 -6.92 -3.41
C LEU A 40 12.49 -6.25 -3.63
N MET A 41 12.61 -4.95 -3.34
CA MET A 41 13.88 -4.23 -3.48
C MET A 41 14.94 -4.74 -2.49
N ALA A 42 14.54 -5.05 -1.25
CA ALA A 42 15.42 -5.68 -0.27
C ALA A 42 15.92 -7.04 -0.76
N TYR A 43 15.05 -7.87 -1.34
CA TYR A 43 15.43 -9.14 -1.97
C TYR A 43 16.43 -8.95 -3.11
N LEU A 44 16.12 -8.06 -4.06
CA LEU A 44 16.98 -7.78 -5.21
C LEU A 44 18.35 -7.23 -4.79
N ALA A 45 18.40 -6.38 -3.77
CA ALA A 45 19.63 -5.81 -3.21
C ALA A 45 20.44 -6.78 -2.33
N ARG A 46 20.01 -8.06 -2.23
CA ARG A 46 20.58 -9.05 -1.30
C ARG A 46 20.59 -8.56 0.17
N GLY A 47 19.53 -7.87 0.55
CA GLY A 47 19.25 -7.45 1.91
C GLY A 47 18.66 -8.58 2.76
N ASN A 48 18.12 -8.23 3.92
CA ASN A 48 17.45 -9.13 4.85
C ASN A 48 15.93 -9.07 4.63
N VAL A 49 15.41 -9.98 3.83
CA VAL A 49 13.98 -10.02 3.45
C VAL A 49 13.08 -10.25 4.68
N ALA A 50 13.51 -11.10 5.62
CA ALA A 50 12.73 -11.35 6.84
C ALA A 50 12.58 -10.06 7.67
N LEU A 51 13.65 -9.27 7.80
CA LEU A 51 13.61 -7.96 8.45
C LEU A 51 12.67 -7.01 7.69
N SER A 52 12.76 -6.98 6.35
CA SER A 52 11.91 -6.14 5.50
C SER A 52 10.43 -6.42 5.72
N VAL A 53 10.01 -7.68 5.58
CA VAL A 53 8.62 -8.10 5.79
C VAL A 53 8.15 -7.75 7.21
N THR A 54 9.00 -7.96 8.23
CA THR A 54 8.66 -7.62 9.62
C THR A 54 8.44 -6.12 9.79
N MET A 55 9.34 -5.28 9.26
CA MET A 55 9.23 -3.82 9.35
C MET A 55 8.00 -3.30 8.62
N THR A 56 7.75 -3.77 7.39
CA THR A 56 6.55 -3.41 6.63
C THR A 56 5.28 -3.82 7.39
N SER A 57 5.24 -5.04 7.94
CA SER A 57 4.09 -5.52 8.71
C SER A 57 3.84 -4.68 9.96
N CYS A 58 4.88 -4.38 10.73
CA CYS A 58 4.77 -3.54 11.93
C CYS A 58 4.30 -2.12 11.59
N SER A 59 4.89 -1.48 10.56
CA SER A 59 4.49 -0.14 10.17
C SER A 59 3.06 -0.10 9.64
N THR A 60 2.64 -1.14 8.89
CA THR A 60 1.27 -1.27 8.39
C THR A 60 0.25 -1.46 9.52
N LEU A 61 0.55 -2.30 10.52
CA LEU A 61 -0.32 -2.48 11.68
C LEU A 61 -0.43 -1.23 12.56
N LEU A 62 0.63 -0.41 12.63
CA LEU A 62 0.63 0.85 13.36
C LEU A 62 -0.03 2.00 12.58
N SER A 63 -0.15 1.89 11.27
CA SER A 63 -0.62 2.98 10.41
C SER A 63 -2.03 3.50 10.73
N PRO A 64 -3.02 2.70 11.20
CA PRO A 64 -4.33 3.22 11.56
C PRO A 64 -4.29 4.28 12.67
N LEU A 65 -3.28 4.22 13.51
CA LEU A 65 -3.06 5.20 14.58
C LEU A 65 -2.08 6.30 14.14
N MET A 66 -0.92 5.90 13.60
CA MET A 66 0.19 6.82 13.31
C MET A 66 -0.10 7.76 12.14
N THR A 67 -0.66 7.25 11.05
CA THR A 67 -0.96 8.09 9.88
C THR A 67 -1.98 9.19 10.18
N PRO A 68 -3.15 8.92 10.81
CA PRO A 68 -4.08 9.99 11.19
C PRO A 68 -3.52 10.96 12.20
N LEU A 69 -2.71 10.49 13.16
CA LEU A 69 -2.06 11.35 14.16
C LEU A 69 -1.10 12.33 13.49
N LEU A 70 -0.23 11.84 12.60
CA LEU A 70 0.73 12.65 11.85
C LEU A 70 0.01 13.61 10.90
N MET A 71 -1.04 13.16 10.21
CA MET A 71 -1.83 14.02 9.35
C MET A 71 -2.52 15.13 10.13
N LYS A 72 -3.13 14.83 11.27
CA LYS A 72 -3.76 15.82 12.11
C LYS A 72 -2.77 16.87 12.64
N THR A 73 -1.59 16.44 13.04
CA THR A 73 -0.57 17.34 13.63
C THR A 73 0.18 18.14 12.58
N LEU A 74 0.51 17.54 11.42
CA LEU A 74 1.38 18.15 10.42
C LEU A 74 0.61 18.78 9.24
N ALA A 75 -0.49 18.14 8.81
CA ALA A 75 -1.29 18.59 7.68
C ALA A 75 -2.59 19.32 8.10
N GLY A 76 -2.97 19.27 9.37
CA GLY A 76 -4.24 19.81 9.85
C GLY A 76 -4.44 21.30 9.66
N ARG A 77 -3.36 22.06 9.42
CA ARG A 77 -3.43 23.49 9.05
C ARG A 77 -3.67 23.75 7.56
N PHE A 78 -3.42 22.77 6.72
CA PHE A 78 -3.62 22.88 5.27
C PHE A 78 -5.02 22.42 4.86
N VAL A 79 -5.49 21.32 5.47
CA VAL A 79 -6.79 20.71 5.20
C VAL A 79 -7.40 20.17 6.50
N PRO A 80 -8.74 20.15 6.63
CA PRO A 80 -9.38 19.56 7.81
C PRO A 80 -9.14 18.04 7.84
N ILE A 81 -8.67 17.54 8.98
CA ILE A 81 -8.40 16.10 9.18
C ILE A 81 -9.31 15.54 10.28
N HIS A 82 -10.20 14.64 9.88
CA HIS A 82 -11.05 13.88 10.79
C HIS A 82 -10.32 12.60 11.22
N PHE A 83 -9.69 12.65 12.41
CA PHE A 83 -8.82 11.55 12.90
C PHE A 83 -9.50 10.18 12.89
N LEU A 84 -10.70 10.07 13.46
CA LEU A 84 -11.42 8.78 13.55
C LEU A 84 -11.85 8.25 12.18
N GLU A 85 -12.33 9.12 11.30
CA GLU A 85 -12.72 8.74 9.94
C GLU A 85 -11.53 8.18 9.17
N MET A 86 -10.38 8.85 9.25
CA MET A 86 -9.15 8.39 8.62
C MET A 86 -8.66 7.08 9.23
N MET A 87 -8.70 6.94 10.56
CA MET A 87 -8.32 5.71 11.26
C MET A 87 -9.17 4.52 10.82
N PHE A 88 -10.50 4.65 10.81
CA PHE A 88 -11.40 3.59 10.35
C PHE A 88 -11.24 3.29 8.87
N SER A 89 -10.98 4.30 8.04
CA SER A 89 -10.69 4.09 6.62
C SER A 89 -9.41 3.27 6.41
N ILE A 90 -8.36 3.55 7.18
CA ILE A 90 -7.11 2.78 7.13
C ILE A 90 -7.33 1.34 7.63
N LEU A 91 -8.04 1.15 8.74
CA LEU A 91 -8.40 -0.19 9.22
C LEU A 91 -9.15 -0.97 8.15
N ASN A 92 -10.10 -0.33 7.47
CA ASN A 92 -10.85 -0.93 6.39
C ASN A 92 -9.98 -1.30 5.18
N MET A 93 -9.03 -0.44 4.79
CA MET A 93 -8.12 -0.68 3.68
C MET A 93 -7.08 -1.77 3.96
N ILE A 94 -6.77 -2.05 5.23
CA ILE A 94 -5.73 -3.00 5.64
C ILE A 94 -6.32 -4.29 6.19
N ILE A 95 -7.11 -4.19 7.26
CA ILE A 95 -7.55 -5.36 8.04
C ILE A 95 -8.52 -6.22 7.24
N VAL A 96 -9.51 -5.60 6.61
CA VAL A 96 -10.53 -6.36 5.88
C VAL A 96 -9.94 -7.13 4.69
N PRO A 97 -9.09 -6.54 3.81
CA PRO A 97 -8.45 -7.30 2.74
C PRO A 97 -7.52 -8.41 3.25
N ILE A 98 -6.79 -8.18 4.35
CA ILE A 98 -5.93 -9.21 4.95
C ILE A 98 -6.77 -10.40 5.41
N LEU A 99 -7.85 -10.17 6.16
CA LEU A 99 -8.74 -11.25 6.63
C LEU A 99 -9.39 -11.99 5.46
N ALA A 100 -9.92 -11.25 4.49
CA ALA A 100 -10.50 -11.84 3.29
C ALA A 100 -9.46 -12.65 2.48
N GLY A 101 -8.22 -12.14 2.36
CA GLY A 101 -7.12 -12.84 1.71
C GLY A 101 -6.70 -14.11 2.42
N LEU A 102 -6.67 -14.14 3.76
CA LEU A 102 -6.38 -15.35 4.56
C LEU A 102 -7.45 -16.40 4.36
N VAL A 103 -8.73 -16.01 4.36
CA VAL A 103 -9.85 -16.94 4.08
C VAL A 103 -9.74 -17.46 2.64
N ALA A 104 -9.54 -16.58 1.67
CA ALA A 104 -9.38 -16.94 0.27
C ALA A 104 -8.20 -17.89 0.04
N ASN A 105 -7.04 -17.62 0.68
CA ASN A 105 -5.87 -18.49 0.64
C ASN A 105 -6.17 -19.88 1.22
N THR A 106 -6.89 -19.94 2.34
CA THR A 106 -7.32 -21.21 2.97
C THR A 106 -8.25 -22.00 2.03
N ILE A 107 -9.17 -21.31 1.35
CA ILE A 107 -10.06 -21.96 0.38
C ILE A 107 -9.26 -22.49 -0.81
N LEU A 108 -8.35 -21.71 -1.38
CA LEU A 108 -7.58 -22.10 -2.59
C LEU A 108 -6.60 -23.25 -2.31
N TYR A 109 -5.77 -23.09 -1.28
CA TYR A 109 -4.60 -23.94 -1.05
C TYR A 109 -4.73 -24.87 0.15
N GLY A 110 -5.83 -24.79 0.90
CA GLY A 110 -6.05 -25.64 2.08
C GLY A 110 -6.13 -27.12 1.71
N SER A 111 -5.52 -27.96 2.53
CA SER A 111 -5.53 -29.44 2.38
C SER A 111 -6.73 -30.13 3.03
N LYS A 112 -7.58 -29.39 3.72
CA LYS A 112 -8.73 -29.94 4.44
C LYS A 112 -9.82 -30.42 3.46
N LYS A 113 -10.47 -31.56 3.77
CA LYS A 113 -11.52 -32.19 2.92
C LYS A 113 -12.66 -31.24 2.52
N TRP A 114 -13.02 -30.28 3.38
CA TRP A 114 -14.13 -29.35 3.12
C TRP A 114 -13.81 -28.38 1.97
N VAL A 115 -12.54 -27.97 1.78
CA VAL A 115 -12.14 -27.03 0.68
C VAL A 115 -12.14 -27.70 -0.71
N SER A 116 -12.34 -29.02 -0.78
CA SER A 116 -12.52 -29.78 -2.03
C SER A 116 -13.97 -30.28 -2.20
N ASN A 117 -14.83 -30.04 -1.23
CA ASN A 117 -16.23 -30.45 -1.31
C ASN A 117 -17.05 -29.42 -2.10
N LYS A 118 -17.66 -29.88 -3.22
CA LYS A 118 -18.45 -29.04 -4.13
C LYS A 118 -19.60 -28.32 -3.42
N ILE A 119 -20.33 -29.02 -2.55
CA ILE A 119 -21.48 -28.46 -1.83
C ILE A 119 -21.02 -27.37 -0.86
N MET A 120 -19.92 -27.59 -0.15
CA MET A 120 -19.34 -26.59 0.76
C MET A 120 -18.91 -25.32 0.01
N LEU A 121 -18.23 -25.45 -1.13
CA LEU A 121 -17.79 -24.30 -1.93
C LEU A 121 -18.99 -23.50 -2.48
N ILE A 122 -20.05 -24.17 -2.94
CA ILE A 122 -21.29 -23.52 -3.34
C ILE A 122 -21.95 -22.81 -2.15
N GLY A 123 -22.00 -23.46 -0.98
CA GLY A 123 -22.56 -22.87 0.23
C GLY A 123 -21.78 -21.63 0.70
N ILE A 124 -20.45 -21.67 0.70
CA ILE A 124 -19.60 -20.52 1.03
C ILE A 124 -19.83 -19.38 0.04
N ALA A 125 -19.89 -19.68 -1.25
CA ALA A 125 -20.16 -18.67 -2.29
C ALA A 125 -21.53 -18.03 -2.09
N ALA A 126 -22.58 -18.83 -1.90
CA ALA A 126 -23.94 -18.36 -1.69
C ALA A 126 -24.07 -17.47 -0.45
N ILE A 127 -23.49 -17.90 0.69
CA ILE A 127 -23.45 -17.12 1.93
C ILE A 127 -22.69 -15.81 1.72
N SER A 128 -21.54 -15.86 1.05
CA SER A 128 -20.73 -14.67 0.79
C SER A 128 -21.48 -13.64 -0.07
N PHE A 129 -22.15 -14.07 -1.13
CA PHE A 129 -22.97 -13.18 -1.96
C PHE A 129 -24.21 -12.66 -1.22
N MET A 130 -24.83 -13.48 -0.37
CA MET A 130 -25.94 -13.05 0.49
C MET A 130 -25.47 -11.97 1.48
N LEU A 131 -24.30 -12.17 2.13
CA LEU A 131 -23.71 -11.18 3.02
C LEU A 131 -23.32 -9.89 2.26
N THR A 132 -22.88 -10.02 1.02
CA THR A 132 -22.65 -8.85 0.14
C THR A 132 -23.93 -8.06 -0.05
N MET A 133 -25.02 -8.72 -0.46
CA MET A 133 -26.31 -8.09 -0.66
C MET A 133 -26.85 -7.45 0.63
N LEU A 134 -26.72 -8.14 1.76
CA LEU A 134 -27.10 -7.59 3.06
C LEU A 134 -26.28 -6.34 3.38
N SER A 135 -24.95 -6.40 3.19
CA SER A 135 -24.06 -5.26 3.44
C SER A 135 -24.36 -4.08 2.53
N MET A 136 -24.75 -4.29 1.27
CA MET A 136 -25.14 -3.22 0.35
C MET A 136 -26.41 -2.49 0.82
N ASN A 137 -27.38 -3.22 1.36
CA ASN A 137 -28.66 -2.68 1.83
C ASN A 137 -28.61 -2.12 3.27
N LEU A 138 -27.52 -2.33 4.02
CA LEU A 138 -27.34 -1.72 5.34
C LEU A 138 -27.27 -0.20 5.21
N ASP A 139 -28.11 0.51 5.96
CA ASP A 139 -28.11 1.95 5.95
C ASP A 139 -26.86 2.51 6.62
N ALA A 140 -26.15 3.40 5.91
CA ALA A 140 -24.92 4.02 6.44
C ALA A 140 -25.19 4.83 7.72
N ALA A 141 -26.42 5.36 7.86
CA ALA A 141 -26.84 6.09 9.06
C ALA A 141 -26.90 5.20 10.30
N LEU A 142 -27.28 3.92 10.15
CA LEU A 142 -27.30 2.95 11.25
C LEU A 142 -25.90 2.52 11.68
N LEU A 143 -24.94 2.56 10.76
CA LEU A 143 -23.55 2.18 11.04
C LEU A 143 -22.74 3.29 11.72
N GLY A 144 -23.16 4.54 11.67
CA GLY A 144 -22.46 5.68 12.27
C GLY A 144 -20.99 5.72 11.85
N GLN A 145 -20.09 5.70 12.82
CA GLN A 145 -18.63 5.71 12.57
C GLN A 145 -18.12 4.46 11.85
N PHE A 146 -18.85 3.34 11.90
CA PHE A 146 -18.48 2.10 11.20
C PHE A 146 -18.91 2.09 9.72
N ALA A 147 -19.57 3.14 9.23
CA ALA A 147 -19.94 3.25 7.81
C ALA A 147 -18.71 3.11 6.88
N ALA A 148 -17.54 3.56 7.33
CA ALA A 148 -16.28 3.43 6.60
C ALA A 148 -15.88 1.96 6.35
N VAL A 149 -16.29 1.01 7.21
CA VAL A 149 -15.95 -0.41 7.09
C VAL A 149 -16.84 -1.16 6.08
N LYS A 150 -18.01 -0.60 5.75
CA LYS A 150 -18.99 -1.19 4.84
C LYS A 150 -18.38 -1.58 3.48
N GLY A 151 -17.62 -0.67 2.87
CA GLY A 151 -17.01 -0.91 1.56
C GLY A 151 -16.05 -2.09 1.54
N GLY A 152 -15.19 -2.21 2.56
CA GLY A 152 -14.27 -3.34 2.67
C GLY A 152 -14.96 -4.67 2.92
N LEU A 153 -16.01 -4.70 3.75
CA LEU A 153 -16.80 -5.92 3.97
C LEU A 153 -17.44 -6.40 2.66
N ILE A 154 -18.02 -5.50 1.86
CA ILE A 154 -18.58 -5.81 0.55
C ILE A 154 -17.50 -6.44 -0.35
N ILE A 155 -16.34 -5.80 -0.49
CA ILE A 155 -15.23 -6.29 -1.31
C ILE A 155 -14.72 -7.64 -0.77
N GLY A 156 -14.58 -7.78 0.56
CA GLY A 156 -14.12 -9.00 1.20
C GLY A 156 -15.05 -10.19 0.94
N PHE A 157 -16.37 -10.00 1.08
CA PHE A 157 -17.34 -11.04 0.80
C PHE A 157 -17.40 -11.39 -0.70
N ILE A 158 -17.35 -10.39 -1.59
CA ILE A 158 -17.25 -10.63 -3.04
C ILE A 158 -16.01 -11.49 -3.34
N LEU A 159 -14.86 -11.13 -2.80
CA LEU A 159 -13.62 -11.88 -3.01
C LEU A 159 -13.76 -13.34 -2.57
N ILE A 160 -14.27 -13.59 -1.38
CA ILE A 160 -14.47 -14.96 -0.86
C ILE A 160 -15.44 -15.74 -1.77
N GLY A 161 -16.54 -15.13 -2.19
CA GLY A 161 -17.52 -15.75 -3.07
C GLY A 161 -16.93 -16.09 -4.45
N VAL A 162 -16.24 -15.13 -5.07
CA VAL A 162 -15.58 -15.31 -6.37
C VAL A 162 -14.48 -16.38 -6.30
N VAL A 163 -13.66 -16.37 -5.24
CA VAL A 163 -12.60 -17.38 -5.05
C VAL A 163 -13.20 -18.77 -4.89
N SER A 164 -14.27 -18.91 -4.13
CA SER A 164 -14.95 -20.21 -3.91
C SER A 164 -15.52 -20.77 -5.22
N LEU A 165 -16.22 -19.94 -6.01
CA LEU A 165 -16.74 -20.34 -7.32
C LEU A 165 -15.61 -20.64 -8.32
N SER A 166 -14.59 -19.82 -8.34
CA SER A 166 -13.45 -20.01 -9.25
C SER A 166 -12.71 -21.32 -8.95
N LYS A 167 -12.49 -21.66 -7.67
CA LYS A 167 -11.93 -22.98 -7.29
C LYS A 167 -12.82 -24.12 -7.74
N LEU A 168 -14.13 -24.01 -7.53
CA LEU A 168 -15.08 -25.01 -7.97
C LEU A 168 -15.02 -25.22 -9.48
N ILE A 169 -15.07 -24.15 -10.26
CA ILE A 169 -15.10 -24.22 -11.74
C ILE A 169 -13.74 -24.62 -12.29
N ILE A 170 -12.68 -23.88 -11.96
CA ILE A 170 -11.37 -24.06 -12.60
C ILE A 170 -10.67 -25.30 -12.09
N SER A 171 -10.57 -25.47 -10.76
CA SER A 171 -9.75 -26.54 -10.18
C SER A 171 -10.47 -27.87 -10.07
N ILE A 172 -11.80 -27.87 -9.80
CA ILE A 172 -12.56 -29.11 -9.52
C ILE A 172 -13.34 -29.59 -10.75
N LEU A 173 -14.00 -28.69 -11.50
CA LEU A 173 -14.81 -29.08 -12.67
C LEU A 173 -13.95 -29.20 -13.95
N LEU A 174 -13.03 -28.25 -14.15
CA LEU A 174 -12.17 -28.20 -15.34
C LEU A 174 -10.81 -28.86 -15.12
N ASN A 175 -10.50 -29.40 -13.92
CA ASN A 175 -9.19 -29.96 -13.55
C ASN A 175 -8.02 -29.03 -13.87
N GLY A 176 -8.23 -27.72 -13.79
CA GLY A 176 -7.24 -26.70 -14.04
C GLY A 176 -6.23 -26.52 -12.90
N PRO A 177 -5.19 -25.72 -13.10
CA PRO A 177 -4.14 -25.53 -12.09
C PRO A 177 -4.69 -24.81 -10.86
N VAL A 178 -4.28 -25.26 -9.66
CA VAL A 178 -4.71 -24.64 -8.38
C VAL A 178 -4.12 -23.23 -8.20
N ASN A 179 -2.96 -22.98 -8.79
CA ASN A 179 -2.20 -21.72 -8.64
C ASN A 179 -2.49 -20.66 -9.73
N TRP A 180 -3.59 -20.78 -10.46
CA TRP A 180 -3.96 -19.81 -11.51
C TRP A 180 -4.09 -18.37 -10.95
N MET A 181 -4.54 -18.24 -9.69
CA MET A 181 -4.75 -16.95 -9.03
C MET A 181 -3.44 -16.19 -8.78
N ASP A 182 -2.32 -16.90 -8.55
CA ASP A 182 -0.99 -16.30 -8.37
C ASP A 182 -0.53 -15.55 -9.62
N LYS A 183 -1.04 -15.94 -10.80
CA LYS A 183 -0.76 -15.27 -12.07
C LYS A 183 -1.75 -14.15 -12.38
N VAL A 184 -3.02 -14.31 -12.01
CA VAL A 184 -4.10 -13.38 -12.37
C VAL A 184 -4.14 -12.17 -11.43
N LEU A 185 -3.99 -12.38 -10.11
CA LEU A 185 -4.04 -11.29 -9.12
C LEU A 185 -3.03 -10.16 -9.36
N PRO A 186 -1.74 -10.43 -9.67
CA PRO A 186 -0.79 -9.36 -9.96
C PRO A 186 -1.20 -8.51 -11.18
N VAL A 187 -1.74 -9.14 -12.22
CA VAL A 187 -2.19 -8.44 -13.44
C VAL A 187 -3.37 -7.53 -13.14
N ILE A 188 -4.38 -8.04 -12.41
CA ILE A 188 -5.54 -7.24 -11.99
C ILE A 188 -5.09 -6.08 -11.09
N SER A 189 -4.18 -6.33 -10.15
CA SER A 189 -3.66 -5.30 -9.25
C SER A 189 -2.93 -4.19 -10.01
N MET A 190 -2.08 -4.55 -10.97
CA MET A 190 -1.39 -3.57 -11.82
C MET A 190 -2.37 -2.75 -12.65
N ALA A 191 -3.36 -3.40 -13.27
CA ALA A 191 -4.38 -2.71 -14.05
C ALA A 191 -5.20 -1.73 -13.20
N ALA A 192 -5.57 -2.13 -11.97
CA ALA A 192 -6.28 -1.28 -11.03
C ALA A 192 -5.45 -0.07 -10.59
N ILE A 193 -4.15 -0.25 -10.32
CA ILE A 193 -3.24 0.84 -9.97
C ILE A 193 -3.11 1.81 -11.15
N CYS A 194 -2.88 1.31 -12.37
CA CYS A 194 -2.80 2.16 -13.57
C CYS A 194 -4.11 2.95 -13.79
N TYR A 195 -5.25 2.33 -13.58
CA TYR A 195 -6.55 2.96 -13.71
C TYR A 195 -6.76 4.09 -12.68
N ILE A 196 -6.41 3.86 -11.42
CA ILE A 196 -6.50 4.89 -10.37
C ILE A 196 -5.57 6.05 -10.68
N ILE A 197 -4.32 5.79 -11.08
CA ILE A 197 -3.36 6.84 -11.46
C ILE A 197 -3.88 7.64 -12.65
N ALA A 198 -4.45 6.99 -13.66
CA ALA A 198 -5.05 7.67 -14.81
C ALA A 198 -6.20 8.61 -14.41
N ILE A 199 -7.10 8.18 -13.50
CA ILE A 199 -8.18 9.03 -12.99
C ILE A 199 -7.62 10.25 -12.24
N ILE A 200 -6.65 10.04 -11.34
CA ILE A 200 -6.02 11.13 -10.56
C ILE A 200 -5.36 12.13 -11.50
N THR A 201 -4.58 11.64 -12.46
CA THR A 201 -3.90 12.46 -13.47
C THR A 201 -4.88 13.27 -14.32
N ALA A 202 -5.95 12.63 -14.82
CA ALA A 202 -6.96 13.30 -15.61
C ALA A 202 -7.71 14.40 -14.83
N ARG A 203 -8.01 14.14 -13.54
CA ARG A 203 -8.68 15.12 -12.67
C ARG A 203 -7.79 16.24 -12.17
N SER A 204 -6.48 16.11 -12.33
CA SER A 204 -5.46 17.06 -11.83
C SER A 204 -4.53 17.51 -12.96
N SER A 205 -4.96 17.42 -14.24
CA SER A 205 -4.13 17.68 -15.41
C SER A 205 -3.51 19.06 -15.39
N ASP A 206 -4.26 20.12 -15.09
CA ASP A 206 -3.78 21.50 -15.08
C ASP A 206 -2.70 21.71 -14.01
N LYS A 207 -2.88 21.12 -12.83
CA LYS A 207 -1.87 21.18 -11.77
C LYS A 207 -0.67 20.29 -12.08
N LEU A 208 -0.86 19.18 -12.76
CA LEU A 208 0.24 18.35 -13.22
C LEU A 208 1.13 19.07 -14.21
N LEU A 209 0.56 19.83 -15.14
CA LEU A 209 1.33 20.62 -16.12
C LEU A 209 2.12 21.76 -15.45
N THR A 210 1.55 22.40 -14.44
CA THR A 210 2.20 23.55 -13.76
C THR A 210 3.15 23.13 -12.64
N MET A 211 2.82 22.10 -11.89
CA MET A 211 3.54 21.69 -10.68
C MET A 211 4.24 20.33 -10.81
N GLY A 212 4.07 19.64 -11.95
CA GLY A 212 4.55 18.25 -12.11
C GLY A 212 6.06 18.12 -11.93
N VAL A 213 6.84 19.01 -12.51
CA VAL A 213 8.32 19.02 -12.37
C VAL A 213 8.71 19.22 -10.91
N LEU A 214 8.03 20.13 -10.20
CA LEU A 214 8.30 20.41 -8.79
C LEU A 214 7.95 19.20 -7.91
N LEU A 215 6.85 18.51 -8.20
CA LEU A 215 6.46 17.27 -7.53
C LEU A 215 7.41 16.11 -7.82
N LEU A 216 7.94 16.01 -9.04
CA LEU A 216 8.99 15.05 -9.38
C LEU A 216 10.26 15.30 -8.57
N LEU A 217 10.72 16.55 -8.49
CA LEU A 217 11.88 16.93 -7.69
C LEU A 217 11.65 16.65 -6.19
N ALA A 218 10.49 17.05 -5.67
CA ALA A 218 10.11 16.75 -4.28
C ALA A 218 10.11 15.25 -3.99
N SER A 219 9.56 14.46 -4.92
CA SER A 219 9.53 13.01 -4.83
C SER A 219 10.94 12.41 -4.79
N LEU A 220 11.82 12.85 -5.67
CA LEU A 220 13.22 12.40 -5.68
C LEU A 220 13.92 12.74 -4.38
N ILE A 221 13.82 13.98 -3.91
CA ILE A 221 14.46 14.43 -2.66
C ILE A 221 13.92 13.62 -1.47
N HIS A 222 12.58 13.48 -1.37
CA HIS A 222 11.94 12.71 -0.31
C HIS A 222 12.42 11.25 -0.29
N ASN A 223 12.47 10.62 -1.44
CA ASN A 223 12.84 9.24 -1.61
C ASN A 223 14.33 9.00 -1.29
N PHE A 224 15.23 9.85 -1.84
CA PHE A 224 16.67 9.76 -1.56
C PHE A 224 17.00 10.11 -0.11
N ALA A 225 16.30 11.06 0.50
CA ALA A 225 16.44 11.35 1.93
C ALA A 225 16.09 10.11 2.76
N GLY A 226 14.99 9.42 2.44
CA GLY A 226 14.60 8.17 3.09
C GLY A 226 15.64 7.07 2.95
N TYR A 227 16.17 6.82 1.75
CA TYR A 227 17.22 5.85 1.53
C TYR A 227 18.49 6.20 2.31
N THR A 228 18.92 7.44 2.26
CA THR A 228 20.15 7.91 2.90
C THR A 228 20.04 7.85 4.43
N LEU A 229 18.99 8.45 4.98
CA LEU A 229 18.78 8.49 6.43
C LEU A 229 18.50 7.10 7.00
N GLY A 230 17.76 6.25 6.27
CA GLY A 230 17.54 4.85 6.65
C GLY A 230 18.83 4.04 6.67
N TYR A 231 19.67 4.16 5.62
CA TYR A 231 20.94 3.45 5.53
C TYR A 231 21.95 3.92 6.57
N PHE A 232 22.21 5.22 6.64
CA PHE A 232 23.21 5.75 7.57
C PHE A 232 22.74 5.72 9.03
N GLY A 233 21.44 5.94 9.29
CA GLY A 233 20.88 5.78 10.63
C GLY A 233 21.03 4.36 11.16
N SER A 234 20.75 3.36 10.34
CA SER A 234 20.95 1.94 10.71
C SER A 234 22.44 1.59 10.87
N LYS A 235 23.31 2.17 10.05
CA LYS A 235 24.75 1.99 10.16
C LYS A 235 25.32 2.62 11.45
N LEU A 236 24.79 3.77 11.86
CA LEU A 236 25.17 4.44 13.10
C LEU A 236 24.92 3.56 14.34
N ILE A 237 23.82 2.81 14.36
CA ILE A 237 23.50 1.82 15.39
C ILE A 237 24.15 0.45 15.15
N ARG A 238 25.14 0.39 14.25
CA ARG A 238 25.98 -0.77 13.96
C ARG A 238 25.24 -2.01 13.43
N LEU A 239 24.17 -1.84 12.68
CA LEU A 239 23.53 -2.96 11.98
C LEU A 239 24.45 -3.51 10.88
N LYS A 240 24.24 -4.80 10.53
CA LYS A 240 24.97 -5.45 9.43
C LYS A 240 24.60 -4.79 8.09
N GLU A 241 25.54 -4.81 7.14
CA GLU A 241 25.37 -4.18 5.82
C GLU A 241 24.06 -4.56 5.12
N LYS A 242 23.68 -5.86 5.16
CA LYS A 242 22.44 -6.34 4.57
C LYS A 242 21.19 -5.76 5.25
N ASP A 243 21.27 -5.51 6.56
CA ASP A 243 20.17 -4.93 7.33
C ASP A 243 20.07 -3.43 7.06
N CYS A 244 21.21 -2.73 6.91
CA CYS A 244 21.25 -1.32 6.51
C CYS A 244 20.60 -1.09 5.15
N ARG A 245 20.87 -1.94 4.16
CA ARG A 245 20.19 -1.89 2.85
C ARG A 245 18.69 -2.09 2.97
N THR A 246 18.28 -3.03 3.81
CA THR A 246 16.85 -3.29 4.08
C THR A 246 16.19 -2.08 4.70
N VAL A 247 16.76 -1.52 5.77
CA VAL A 247 16.21 -0.34 6.44
C VAL A 247 16.13 0.87 5.48
N ALA A 248 17.12 1.02 4.59
CA ALA A 248 17.06 2.08 3.57
C ALA A 248 15.80 1.98 2.71
N PHE A 249 15.48 0.79 2.19
CA PHE A 249 14.26 0.59 1.39
C PHE A 249 12.99 0.77 2.21
N GLU A 250 12.95 0.23 3.44
CA GLU A 250 11.78 0.33 4.31
C GLU A 250 11.46 1.78 4.70
N VAL A 251 12.48 2.61 4.92
CA VAL A 251 12.30 4.04 5.22
C VAL A 251 12.03 4.85 3.95
N GLY A 252 12.71 4.55 2.84
CA GLY A 252 12.63 5.34 1.61
C GLY A 252 11.39 5.05 0.74
N MET A 253 10.76 3.89 0.88
CA MET A 253 9.65 3.47 0.01
C MET A 253 8.33 3.45 0.77
N GLN A 254 7.46 4.39 0.44
CA GLN A 254 6.16 4.58 1.08
C GLN A 254 5.05 3.77 0.39
N ASN A 255 3.94 3.55 1.09
CA ASN A 255 2.73 2.96 0.50
C ASN A 255 1.93 4.01 -0.30
N GLY A 256 2.36 4.27 -1.54
CA GLY A 256 1.71 5.24 -2.43
C GLY A 256 0.25 4.88 -2.77
N GLY A 257 -0.08 3.58 -2.84
CA GLY A 257 -1.45 3.13 -3.09
C GLY A 257 -2.40 3.50 -1.96
N MET A 258 -1.98 3.27 -0.71
CA MET A 258 -2.75 3.67 0.46
C MET A 258 -2.88 5.20 0.55
N ALA A 259 -1.79 5.93 0.31
CA ALA A 259 -1.83 7.39 0.33
C ALA A 259 -2.79 7.96 -0.74
N SER A 260 -2.73 7.46 -1.98
CA SER A 260 -3.69 7.85 -3.04
C SER A 260 -5.14 7.51 -2.66
N GLY A 261 -5.35 6.32 -2.11
CA GLY A 261 -6.67 5.89 -1.65
C GLY A 261 -7.23 6.79 -0.56
N LEU A 262 -6.44 7.12 0.47
CA LEU A 262 -6.86 8.03 1.55
C LEU A 262 -7.12 9.46 1.07
N ALA A 263 -6.29 9.96 0.15
CA ALA A 263 -6.51 11.27 -0.45
C ALA A 263 -7.86 11.35 -1.19
N MET A 264 -8.22 10.30 -1.92
CA MET A 264 -9.47 10.24 -2.67
C MET A 264 -10.69 9.97 -1.79
N THR A 265 -10.58 9.12 -0.75
CA THR A 265 -11.74 8.66 0.03
C THR A 265 -11.98 9.49 1.29
N VAL A 266 -10.93 9.92 1.98
CA VAL A 266 -11.01 10.67 3.24
C VAL A 266 -10.87 12.15 3.02
N LEU A 267 -9.80 12.59 2.31
CA LEU A 267 -9.61 14.01 2.00
C LEU A 267 -10.52 14.48 0.85
N LYS A 268 -11.08 13.55 0.08
CA LYS A 268 -11.98 13.81 -1.06
C LYS A 268 -11.38 14.80 -2.06
N SER A 269 -10.04 14.82 -2.19
CA SER A 269 -9.29 15.74 -3.02
C SER A 269 -8.40 15.02 -4.04
N PRO A 270 -8.70 15.12 -5.34
CA PRO A 270 -7.80 14.65 -6.39
C PRO A 270 -6.44 15.36 -6.36
N LEU A 271 -6.39 16.63 -5.96
CA LEU A 271 -5.14 17.38 -5.83
C LEU A 271 -4.27 16.83 -4.70
N ALA A 272 -4.84 16.43 -3.57
CA ALA A 272 -4.10 15.74 -2.52
C ALA A 272 -3.66 14.32 -2.92
N ALA A 273 -4.31 13.69 -3.90
CA ALA A 273 -3.92 12.39 -4.44
C ALA A 273 -2.79 12.48 -5.48
N LEU A 274 -2.54 13.64 -6.07
CA LEU A 274 -1.54 13.84 -7.11
C LEU A 274 -0.10 13.55 -6.62
N PRO A 275 0.38 14.05 -5.46
CA PRO A 275 1.71 13.68 -4.95
C PRO A 275 1.89 12.19 -4.77
N PRO A 276 1.03 11.44 -4.08
CA PRO A 276 1.16 9.98 -3.97
C PRO A 276 1.17 9.25 -5.31
N ALA A 277 0.39 9.71 -6.29
CA ALA A 277 0.32 9.13 -7.63
C ALA A 277 1.63 9.29 -8.41
N ILE A 278 2.40 10.35 -8.15
CA ILE A 278 3.73 10.59 -8.74
C ILE A 278 4.81 9.87 -7.94
N PHE A 279 4.80 10.00 -6.61
CA PHE A 279 5.81 9.43 -5.72
C PHE A 279 5.84 7.89 -5.80
N GLY A 280 4.67 7.22 -5.85
CA GLY A 280 4.57 5.77 -5.89
C GLY A 280 5.36 5.12 -7.04
N PRO A 281 5.07 5.42 -8.31
CA PRO A 281 5.84 4.92 -9.44
C PRO A 281 7.33 5.32 -9.40
N LEU A 282 7.63 6.56 -9.01
CA LEU A 282 9.01 7.06 -9.01
C LEU A 282 9.88 6.34 -7.98
N MET A 283 9.37 6.07 -6.76
CA MET A 283 10.13 5.28 -5.77
C MET A 283 10.34 3.84 -6.22
N ASN A 284 9.48 3.25 -7.04
CA ASN A 284 9.71 1.92 -7.60
C ASN A 284 10.85 1.94 -8.61
N VAL A 285 10.96 2.99 -9.43
CA VAL A 285 12.07 3.19 -10.37
C VAL A 285 13.40 3.38 -9.62
N THR A 286 13.45 4.35 -8.72
CA THR A 286 14.68 4.66 -7.93
C THR A 286 15.08 3.50 -7.04
N GLY A 287 14.12 2.81 -6.43
CA GLY A 287 14.35 1.61 -5.63
C GLY A 287 14.95 0.47 -6.42
N SER A 288 14.44 0.20 -7.62
CA SER A 288 15.00 -0.85 -8.49
C SER A 288 16.40 -0.51 -9.00
N MET A 289 16.67 0.75 -9.31
CA MET A 289 18.02 1.22 -9.66
C MET A 289 19.00 1.01 -8.51
N LEU A 290 18.65 1.43 -7.29
CA LEU A 290 19.47 1.27 -6.09
C LEU A 290 19.68 -0.22 -5.75
N ALA A 291 18.62 -1.04 -5.85
CA ALA A 291 18.70 -2.47 -5.60
C ALA A 291 19.64 -3.17 -6.60
N THR A 292 19.55 -2.82 -7.87
CA THR A 292 20.42 -3.36 -8.93
C THR A 292 21.89 -2.97 -8.70
N TRP A 293 22.14 -1.73 -8.31
CA TRP A 293 23.48 -1.26 -7.98
C TRP A 293 24.09 -2.03 -6.78
N TRP A 294 23.33 -2.23 -5.70
CA TRP A 294 23.79 -3.00 -4.55
C TRP A 294 24.00 -4.48 -4.87
N LYS A 295 23.17 -5.06 -5.72
CA LYS A 295 23.35 -6.43 -6.22
C LYS A 295 24.68 -6.57 -6.95
N GLY A 296 24.98 -5.69 -7.88
CA GLY A 296 26.24 -5.69 -8.64
C GLY A 296 27.48 -5.59 -7.73
N LYS A 297 27.47 -4.70 -6.73
CA LYS A 297 28.55 -4.61 -5.73
C LYS A 297 28.76 -5.89 -4.92
N THR A 298 27.68 -6.60 -4.58
CA THR A 298 27.78 -7.84 -3.81
C THR A 298 28.35 -8.98 -4.64
N ASP A 299 27.93 -9.09 -5.89
CA ASP A 299 28.39 -10.13 -6.81
C ASP A 299 29.87 -9.92 -7.20
N TRP A 300 30.32 -8.67 -7.37
CA TRP A 300 31.73 -8.34 -7.58
C TRP A 300 32.60 -8.76 -6.39
N ARG A 301 32.21 -8.42 -5.15
CA ARG A 301 32.95 -8.82 -3.92
C ARG A 301 33.05 -10.32 -3.74
N ARG A 302 32.05 -11.10 -4.16
CA ARG A 302 32.10 -12.57 -4.14
C ARG A 302 33.01 -13.19 -5.19
N LYS A 303 33.31 -12.47 -6.27
CA LYS A 303 34.23 -12.93 -7.33
C LYS A 303 35.69 -12.61 -7.03
N VAL A 304 35.95 -11.64 -6.13
CA VAL A 304 37.30 -11.15 -5.80
C VAL A 304 37.83 -11.79 -4.51
N ASN A 305 36.96 -12.33 -3.65
CA ASN A 305 37.29 -13.12 -2.46
C ASN A 305 37.00 -14.60 -2.71
#